data_fe8672965d98045389ec494d6807ed1b
#
_entry.id   fe8672965d98045389ec494d6807ed1b
#
_cell.length_a   1.000
_cell.length_b   1.000
_cell.length_c   1.000
_cell.angle_alpha   90.00
_cell.angle_beta   90.00
_cell.angle_gamma   90.00
#
_symmetry.space_group_name_H-M   'P 1'
#
loop_
_entity.id
_entity.type
_entity.pdbx_description
1 polymer ?
#
loop_
_entity_poly.entity_id
_entity_poly.type
_entity_poly.pdbx_seq_one_letter_code
_entity_poly.pdbx_strand_id
1 'polypeptide(L)'
;MSLPINKQRIFTLLFFILIFVTLRASAADSNERGYSLLIYGSGGIGNWDQSFNTSLSQLLGSEFGQYFAPEFLPLITAQADELETFANAFALKHGNKRIDLVVALLEEANVFVEEWVHVFAPGARIISVIPSDEFLAEHSGDQNTIFVTSAIDAALTESTGLYPRMLPDLERIYLVGGAGAGDAAYMNRYLKILRQLQLPYELNSLSGLTPDELIAELSSVPPNSAVMTTTYDLDRLGTPFRSLLITERLSNELEIPVLAMSDPQIPAGAIGGNVTSIDAYARKTQELIQAIVADAGFVTEPMSAGTNFLFNGEQLDRFGISRSVLPENSVILNETPNIWRDYGNWILPGLALIVIQGFLIAGLLDCCTRDAIDFLLKPSWNESI
;
A
#
# COMPACT_ATOMS: atom_id res chain seq x y z
N MET A 1 -61.17 52.41 10.96
CA MET A 1 -60.35 52.10 12.15
C MET A 1 -59.28 51.12 11.73
N SER A 2 -58.15 51.67 11.30
CA SER A 2 -57.02 50.84 10.78
C SER A 2 -56.03 50.55 11.91
N LEU A 3 -55.88 49.31 12.26
CA LEU A 3 -54.90 48.86 13.26
C LEU A 3 -53.46 49.04 12.71
N PRO A 4 -52.53 49.62 13.49
CA PRO A 4 -51.15 49.80 13.03
C PRO A 4 -50.45 48.47 13.01
N ILE A 5 -50.07 48.05 11.83
CA ILE A 5 -49.22 46.81 11.63
C ILE A 5 -47.83 47.09 12.22
N ASN A 6 -47.53 46.42 13.32
CA ASN A 6 -46.27 46.58 14.02
C ASN A 6 -45.10 45.94 13.18
N LYS A 7 -44.32 46.81 12.52
CA LYS A 7 -43.19 46.43 11.65
C LYS A 7 -42.19 45.47 12.33
N GLN A 8 -42.07 45.58 13.65
CA GLN A 8 -41.17 44.72 14.44
C GLN A 8 -41.65 43.26 14.49
N ARG A 9 -42.98 43.02 14.55
CA ARG A 9 -43.56 41.67 14.52
C ARG A 9 -43.44 41.02 13.14
N ILE A 10 -43.51 41.81 12.07
CA ILE A 10 -43.28 41.29 10.70
C ILE A 10 -41.82 40.88 10.50
N PHE A 11 -40.87 41.68 11.01
CA PHE A 11 -39.45 41.39 10.90
C PHE A 11 -39.08 40.11 11.70
N THR A 12 -39.63 39.93 12.89
CA THR A 12 -39.43 38.72 13.70
C THR A 12 -40.04 37.49 13.03
N LEU A 13 -41.20 37.59 12.42
CA LEU A 13 -41.86 36.51 11.70
C LEU A 13 -41.06 36.11 10.44
N LEU A 14 -40.57 37.08 9.67
CA LEU A 14 -39.71 36.86 8.51
C LEU A 14 -38.38 36.23 8.89
N PHE A 15 -37.80 36.63 10.04
CA PHE A 15 -36.56 36.06 10.54
C PHE A 15 -36.73 34.56 10.95
N PHE A 16 -37.85 34.23 11.62
CA PHE A 16 -38.18 32.85 11.94
C PHE A 16 -38.51 32.02 10.69
N ILE A 17 -39.18 32.59 9.70
CA ILE A 17 -39.45 31.90 8.42
C ILE A 17 -38.12 31.66 7.68
N LEU A 18 -37.18 32.61 7.66
CA LEU A 18 -35.88 32.46 7.03
C LEU A 18 -35.05 31.38 7.72
N ILE A 19 -35.04 31.33 9.06
CA ILE A 19 -34.37 30.26 9.82
C ILE A 19 -35.03 28.90 9.56
N PHE A 20 -36.35 28.82 9.46
CA PHE A 20 -37.06 27.58 9.18
C PHE A 20 -36.82 27.10 7.74
N VAL A 21 -36.69 28.01 6.77
CA VAL A 21 -36.36 27.68 5.37
C VAL A 21 -34.89 27.22 5.24
N THR A 22 -33.97 27.87 5.95
CA THR A 22 -32.53 27.42 5.95
C THR A 22 -32.33 26.09 6.69
N LEU A 23 -33.06 25.85 7.79
CA LEU A 23 -33.06 24.57 8.48
C LEU A 23 -33.72 23.46 7.66
N ARG A 24 -34.77 23.74 6.89
CA ARG A 24 -35.36 22.76 5.97
C ARG A 24 -34.49 22.52 4.76
N ALA A 25 -33.80 23.49 4.21
CA ALA A 25 -32.86 23.33 3.11
C ALA A 25 -31.66 22.44 3.55
N SER A 26 -31.12 22.65 4.77
CA SER A 26 -30.05 21.83 5.33
C SER A 26 -30.52 20.40 5.68
N ALA A 27 -31.80 20.22 6.06
CA ALA A 27 -32.36 18.89 6.35
C ALA A 27 -32.79 18.14 5.08
N ALA A 28 -33.13 18.85 3.98
CA ALA A 28 -33.46 18.24 2.70
C ALA A 28 -32.21 17.70 2.00
N ASP A 29 -31.06 18.40 2.12
CA ASP A 29 -29.80 17.99 1.48
C ASP A 29 -29.20 16.74 2.13
N SER A 30 -29.41 16.55 3.45
CA SER A 30 -28.94 15.33 4.15
C SER A 30 -29.80 14.09 3.85
N ASN A 31 -30.98 14.23 3.25
CA ASN A 31 -31.90 13.13 2.97
C ASN A 31 -31.85 12.68 1.49
N GLU A 32 -31.12 13.40 0.62
CA GLU A 32 -30.96 13.06 -0.80
C GLU A 32 -29.66 12.30 -1.10
N ARG A 33 -28.64 12.41 -0.22
CA ARG A 33 -27.36 11.74 -0.44
C ARG A 33 -27.47 10.25 -0.10
N GLY A 34 -27.21 9.42 -1.08
CA GLY A 34 -27.24 7.98 -0.93
C GLY A 34 -26.10 7.44 -0.06
N TYR A 35 -26.28 6.25 0.43
CA TYR A 35 -25.34 5.53 1.27
C TYR A 35 -24.49 4.60 0.40
N SER A 36 -23.24 4.39 0.77
CA SER A 36 -22.29 3.54 0.03
C SER A 36 -21.85 2.37 0.88
N LEU A 37 -21.81 1.17 0.30
CA LEU A 37 -21.24 -0.02 0.93
C LEU A 37 -19.84 -0.28 0.38
N LEU A 38 -18.90 -0.63 1.26
CA LEU A 38 -17.56 -1.07 0.91
C LEU A 38 -17.45 -2.55 1.30
N ILE A 39 -17.41 -3.44 0.31
CA ILE A 39 -17.46 -4.89 0.54
C ILE A 39 -16.08 -5.50 0.36
N TYR A 40 -15.62 -6.21 1.38
CA TYR A 40 -14.32 -6.88 1.49
C TYR A 40 -14.52 -8.38 1.69
N GLY A 41 -13.81 -9.19 0.91
CA GLY A 41 -14.01 -10.64 0.84
C GLY A 41 -13.22 -11.47 1.85
N SER A 42 -12.22 -10.91 2.54
CA SER A 42 -11.32 -11.68 3.40
C SER A 42 -11.80 -11.88 4.84
N GLY A 43 -13.00 -11.41 5.19
CA GLY A 43 -13.51 -11.48 6.58
C GLY A 43 -12.72 -10.66 7.59
N GLY A 44 -11.95 -9.66 7.12
CA GLY A 44 -11.08 -8.82 7.95
C GLY A 44 -9.75 -9.49 8.34
N ILE A 45 -9.45 -10.67 7.82
CA ILE A 45 -8.17 -11.36 8.04
C ILE A 45 -7.10 -10.83 7.07
N GLY A 46 -7.49 -10.41 5.86
CA GLY A 46 -6.60 -9.91 4.83
C GLY A 46 -6.01 -8.54 5.16
N ASN A 47 -4.68 -8.43 5.12
CA ASN A 47 -4.01 -7.14 5.33
C ASN A 47 -4.34 -6.14 4.20
N TRP A 48 -4.60 -6.64 3.00
CA TRP A 48 -4.98 -5.82 1.85
C TRP A 48 -6.27 -5.07 2.10
N ASP A 49 -7.33 -5.77 2.52
CA ASP A 49 -8.64 -5.19 2.84
C ASP A 49 -8.53 -4.11 3.91
N GLN A 50 -7.81 -4.41 5.01
CA GLN A 50 -7.63 -3.48 6.12
C GLN A 50 -6.82 -2.24 5.71
N SER A 51 -5.75 -2.43 4.93
CA SER A 51 -4.90 -1.33 4.47
C SER A 51 -5.65 -0.45 3.47
N PHE A 52 -6.36 -1.04 2.52
CA PHE A 52 -7.20 -0.31 1.58
C PHE A 52 -8.31 0.49 2.30
N ASN A 53 -9.02 -0.16 3.23
CA ASN A 53 -10.04 0.51 4.03
C ASN A 53 -9.47 1.68 4.84
N THR A 54 -8.27 1.52 5.41
CA THR A 54 -7.58 2.57 6.16
C THR A 54 -7.23 3.75 5.26
N SER A 55 -6.59 3.49 4.11
CA SER A 55 -6.23 4.54 3.15
C SER A 55 -7.46 5.25 2.59
N LEU A 56 -8.49 4.49 2.20
CA LEU A 56 -9.72 5.08 1.68
C LEU A 56 -10.47 5.89 2.75
N SER A 57 -10.50 5.42 4.00
CA SER A 57 -11.13 6.15 5.11
C SER A 57 -10.45 7.48 5.41
N GLN A 58 -9.12 7.52 5.33
CA GLN A 58 -8.34 8.75 5.49
C GLN A 58 -8.62 9.75 4.35
N LEU A 59 -8.72 9.27 3.12
CA LEU A 59 -9.02 10.08 1.94
C LEU A 59 -10.44 10.65 1.95
N LEU A 60 -11.42 9.88 2.42
CA LEU A 60 -12.82 10.31 2.55
C LEU A 60 -13.07 11.17 3.81
N GLY A 61 -12.17 11.12 4.79
CA GLY A 61 -12.20 11.97 5.98
C GLY A 61 -13.49 11.86 6.78
N SER A 62 -14.13 13.00 7.10
CA SER A 62 -15.35 13.05 7.91
C SER A 62 -16.59 12.42 7.26
N GLU A 63 -16.58 12.18 5.96
CA GLU A 63 -17.67 11.50 5.24
C GLU A 63 -17.67 9.99 5.50
N PHE A 64 -16.50 9.42 5.82
CA PHE A 64 -16.38 8.01 6.18
C PHE A 64 -17.15 7.70 7.48
N GLY A 65 -17.89 6.62 7.50
CA GLY A 65 -18.77 6.27 8.61
C GLY A 65 -20.14 6.98 8.63
N GLN A 66 -20.25 8.16 8.03
CA GLN A 66 -21.52 8.86 7.86
C GLN A 66 -22.27 8.37 6.61
N TYR A 67 -21.57 8.25 5.48
CA TYR A 67 -22.12 7.84 4.18
C TYR A 67 -21.53 6.54 3.64
N PHE A 68 -20.49 6.00 4.26
CA PHE A 68 -19.81 4.78 3.86
C PHE A 68 -19.78 3.77 4.98
N ALA A 69 -20.14 2.51 4.69
CA ALA A 69 -20.05 1.39 5.63
C ALA A 69 -19.11 0.31 5.09
N PRO A 70 -18.00 0.05 5.76
CA PRO A 70 -17.19 -1.12 5.47
C PRO A 70 -17.84 -2.39 6.00
N GLU A 71 -17.93 -3.41 5.15
CA GLU A 71 -18.45 -4.73 5.44
C GLU A 71 -17.42 -5.80 5.11
N PHE A 72 -16.95 -6.52 6.11
CA PHE A 72 -15.95 -7.56 5.97
C PHE A 72 -16.60 -8.93 6.04
N LEU A 73 -16.68 -9.63 4.91
CA LEU A 73 -17.31 -10.94 4.77
C LEU A 73 -16.25 -12.02 4.60
N PRO A 74 -16.42 -13.21 5.17
CA PRO A 74 -15.50 -14.34 5.01
C PRO A 74 -15.73 -15.08 3.68
N LEU A 75 -15.74 -14.35 2.54
CA LEU A 75 -16.11 -14.91 1.23
C LEU A 75 -15.10 -15.94 0.72
N ILE A 76 -13.81 -15.81 1.09
CA ILE A 76 -12.76 -16.78 0.73
C ILE A 76 -13.10 -18.21 1.22
N THR A 77 -13.76 -18.31 2.37
CA THR A 77 -14.08 -19.59 3.00
C THR A 77 -15.56 -19.96 2.95
N ALA A 78 -16.40 -19.05 2.47
CA ALA A 78 -17.84 -19.22 2.43
C ALA A 78 -18.27 -20.33 1.45
N GLN A 79 -19.29 -21.10 1.86
CA GLN A 79 -19.95 -22.04 0.97
C GLN A 79 -21.08 -21.33 0.20
N ALA A 80 -21.51 -21.92 -0.91
CA ALA A 80 -22.51 -21.29 -1.79
C ALA A 80 -23.84 -20.95 -1.09
N ASP A 81 -24.28 -21.75 -0.12
CA ASP A 81 -25.50 -21.52 0.65
C ASP A 81 -25.35 -20.40 1.72
N GLU A 82 -24.12 -20.08 2.11
CA GLU A 82 -23.82 -18.99 3.03
C GLU A 82 -23.89 -17.62 2.33
N LEU A 83 -23.57 -17.55 1.03
CA LEU A 83 -23.58 -16.31 0.26
C LEU A 83 -24.99 -15.69 0.20
N GLU A 84 -26.03 -16.48 -0.04
CA GLU A 84 -27.43 -16.03 0.02
C GLU A 84 -27.78 -15.51 1.43
N THR A 85 -27.30 -16.19 2.46
CA THR A 85 -27.51 -15.75 3.85
C THR A 85 -26.87 -14.39 4.13
N PHE A 86 -25.66 -14.15 3.64
CA PHE A 86 -24.98 -12.85 3.75
C PHE A 86 -25.76 -11.76 3.00
N ALA A 87 -26.19 -12.02 1.77
CA ALA A 87 -26.97 -11.06 0.98
C ALA A 87 -28.30 -10.67 1.69
N ASN A 88 -29.03 -11.64 2.22
CA ASN A 88 -30.26 -11.40 2.98
C ASN A 88 -30.00 -10.64 4.29
N ALA A 89 -28.91 -10.95 5.00
CA ALA A 89 -28.50 -10.22 6.20
C ALA A 89 -28.17 -8.75 5.88
N PHE A 90 -27.53 -8.46 4.73
CA PHE A 90 -27.27 -7.12 4.27
C PHE A 90 -28.56 -6.36 3.94
N ALA A 91 -29.48 -6.99 3.24
CA ALA A 91 -30.79 -6.41 2.96
C ALA A 91 -31.52 -6.02 4.25
N LEU A 92 -31.43 -6.83 5.31
CA LEU A 92 -32.00 -6.51 6.62
C LEU A 92 -31.23 -5.39 7.33
N LYS A 93 -29.89 -5.45 7.34
CA LYS A 93 -29.03 -4.47 8.02
C LYS A 93 -29.14 -3.06 7.44
N HIS A 94 -29.23 -2.98 6.13
CA HIS A 94 -29.20 -1.71 5.38
C HIS A 94 -30.54 -1.34 4.73
N GLY A 95 -31.60 -2.17 4.86
CA GLY A 95 -32.87 -2.01 4.15
C GLY A 95 -33.66 -0.73 4.44
N ASN A 96 -33.25 0.06 5.47
CA ASN A 96 -33.79 1.38 5.75
C ASN A 96 -32.98 2.53 5.12
N LYS A 97 -31.94 2.21 4.35
CA LYS A 97 -31.05 3.19 3.68
C LYS A 97 -31.14 3.02 2.17
N ARG A 98 -31.10 4.15 1.46
CA ARG A 98 -30.92 4.12 0.00
C ARG A 98 -29.43 3.91 -0.28
N ILE A 99 -29.06 2.78 -0.84
CA ILE A 99 -27.69 2.46 -1.25
C ILE A 99 -27.56 2.86 -2.71
N ASP A 100 -26.73 3.87 -2.99
CA ASP A 100 -26.50 4.39 -4.33
C ASP A 100 -25.20 3.85 -4.95
N LEU A 101 -24.28 3.36 -4.12
CA LEU A 101 -22.97 2.89 -4.53
C LEU A 101 -22.53 1.66 -3.73
N VAL A 102 -21.96 0.70 -4.43
CA VAL A 102 -21.24 -0.45 -3.85
C VAL A 102 -19.81 -0.46 -4.37
N VAL A 103 -18.83 -0.54 -3.49
CA VAL A 103 -17.43 -0.75 -3.85
C VAL A 103 -17.06 -2.16 -3.45
N ALA A 104 -16.66 -2.99 -4.41
CA ALA A 104 -16.24 -4.36 -4.18
C ALA A 104 -14.73 -4.48 -4.39
N LEU A 105 -14.01 -5.02 -3.41
CA LEU A 105 -12.55 -5.15 -3.45
C LEU A 105 -12.14 -6.62 -3.62
N LEU A 106 -11.32 -6.89 -4.60
CA LEU A 106 -10.79 -8.20 -4.98
C LEU A 106 -11.88 -9.15 -5.55
N GLU A 107 -11.45 -10.29 -6.04
CA GLU A 107 -12.30 -11.19 -6.82
C GLU A 107 -13.54 -11.68 -6.06
N GLU A 108 -13.35 -12.12 -4.82
CA GLU A 108 -14.43 -12.73 -4.04
C GLU A 108 -15.56 -11.73 -3.75
N ALA A 109 -15.20 -10.46 -3.48
CA ALA A 109 -16.19 -9.41 -3.26
C ALA A 109 -16.88 -9.01 -4.59
N ASN A 110 -16.13 -8.97 -5.70
CA ASN A 110 -16.68 -8.66 -7.01
C ASN A 110 -17.70 -9.71 -7.46
N VAL A 111 -17.38 -11.00 -7.31
CA VAL A 111 -18.29 -12.11 -7.63
C VAL A 111 -19.54 -12.07 -6.73
N PHE A 112 -19.36 -11.86 -5.43
CA PHE A 112 -20.49 -11.75 -4.50
C PHE A 112 -21.40 -10.56 -4.85
N VAL A 113 -20.85 -9.40 -5.15
CA VAL A 113 -21.63 -8.21 -5.50
C VAL A 113 -22.37 -8.41 -6.82
N GLU A 114 -21.72 -8.97 -7.83
CA GLU A 114 -22.38 -9.26 -9.12
C GLU A 114 -23.59 -10.16 -8.95
N GLU A 115 -23.45 -11.24 -8.19
CA GLU A 115 -24.52 -12.20 -7.98
C GLU A 115 -25.65 -11.67 -7.10
N TRP A 116 -25.32 -10.91 -6.03
CA TRP A 116 -26.27 -10.63 -4.94
C TRP A 116 -26.64 -9.14 -4.76
N VAL A 117 -26.03 -8.20 -5.49
CA VAL A 117 -26.33 -6.76 -5.33
C VAL A 117 -27.80 -6.42 -5.51
N HIS A 118 -28.50 -7.15 -6.37
CA HIS A 118 -29.92 -6.98 -6.61
C HIS A 118 -30.80 -7.23 -5.37
N VAL A 119 -30.31 -7.99 -4.38
CA VAL A 119 -31.01 -8.32 -3.12
C VAL A 119 -30.87 -7.19 -2.10
N PHE A 120 -29.67 -6.62 -1.94
CA PHE A 120 -29.38 -5.66 -0.86
C PHE A 120 -29.21 -4.20 -1.33
N ALA A 121 -28.92 -3.98 -2.60
CA ALA A 121 -28.72 -2.63 -3.18
C ALA A 121 -29.21 -2.55 -4.62
N PRO A 122 -30.49 -2.82 -4.92
CA PRO A 122 -31.00 -2.83 -6.28
C PRO A 122 -30.83 -1.47 -6.96
N GLY A 123 -30.16 -1.44 -8.10
CA GLY A 123 -29.90 -0.25 -8.88
C GLY A 123 -28.72 0.62 -8.40
N ALA A 124 -27.98 0.19 -7.40
CA ALA A 124 -26.74 0.85 -6.99
C ALA A 124 -25.69 0.78 -8.10
N ARG A 125 -24.89 1.83 -8.25
CA ARG A 125 -23.67 1.80 -9.08
C ARG A 125 -22.61 0.95 -8.39
N ILE A 126 -21.73 0.33 -9.18
CA ILE A 126 -20.67 -0.53 -8.66
C ILE A 126 -19.31 0.03 -9.05
N ILE A 127 -18.38 0.08 -8.11
CA ILE A 127 -16.94 0.21 -8.38
C ILE A 127 -16.32 -1.14 -8.06
N SER A 128 -15.91 -1.85 -9.09
CA SER A 128 -15.20 -3.12 -9.02
C SER A 128 -13.69 -2.85 -8.96
N VAL A 129 -13.06 -3.15 -7.83
CA VAL A 129 -11.64 -2.87 -7.59
C VAL A 129 -10.86 -4.17 -7.62
N ILE A 130 -9.91 -4.27 -8.54
CA ILE A 130 -9.04 -5.44 -8.77
C ILE A 130 -9.86 -6.72 -9.02
N PRO A 131 -10.78 -6.73 -10.00
CA PRO A 131 -11.39 -7.97 -10.44
C PRO A 131 -10.34 -8.85 -11.15
N SER A 132 -10.64 -10.14 -11.29
CA SER A 132 -9.85 -11.02 -12.17
C SER A 132 -9.98 -10.61 -13.64
N ASP A 133 -9.05 -11.07 -14.49
CA ASP A 133 -9.12 -10.83 -15.93
C ASP A 133 -10.35 -11.49 -16.54
N GLU A 134 -10.78 -12.65 -16.01
CA GLU A 134 -11.96 -13.39 -16.43
C GLU A 134 -13.23 -12.61 -16.10
N PHE A 135 -13.38 -12.19 -14.85
CA PHE A 135 -14.49 -11.34 -14.42
C PHE A 135 -14.61 -10.06 -15.26
N LEU A 136 -13.47 -9.37 -15.46
CA LEU A 136 -13.43 -8.15 -16.28
C LEU A 136 -13.86 -8.41 -17.73
N ALA A 137 -13.41 -9.53 -18.35
CA ALA A 137 -13.77 -9.87 -19.72
C ALA A 137 -15.26 -10.15 -19.87
N GLU A 138 -15.87 -10.82 -18.89
CA GLU A 138 -17.30 -11.15 -18.88
C GLU A 138 -18.19 -9.92 -18.67
N HIS A 139 -17.74 -8.96 -17.85
CA HIS A 139 -18.58 -7.82 -17.41
C HIS A 139 -18.15 -6.46 -17.99
N SER A 140 -17.17 -6.41 -18.90
CA SER A 140 -16.66 -5.16 -19.49
C SER A 140 -17.70 -4.32 -20.24
N GLY A 141 -18.85 -4.88 -20.54
CA GLY A 141 -19.98 -4.19 -21.19
C GLY A 141 -21.03 -3.62 -20.22
N ASP A 142 -20.90 -3.86 -18.92
CA ASP A 142 -21.84 -3.37 -17.92
C ASP A 142 -21.72 -1.85 -17.76
N GLN A 143 -22.83 -1.15 -18.00
CA GLN A 143 -22.90 0.31 -17.91
C GLN A 143 -23.07 0.81 -16.49
N ASN A 144 -23.30 -0.07 -15.52
CA ASN A 144 -23.52 0.28 -14.12
C ASN A 144 -22.27 0.05 -13.27
N THR A 145 -21.23 -0.59 -13.83
CA THR A 145 -19.98 -0.93 -13.15
C THR A 145 -18.79 -0.19 -13.73
N ILE A 146 -17.98 0.42 -12.86
CA ILE A 146 -16.68 0.98 -13.19
C ILE A 146 -15.60 0.03 -12.66
N PHE A 147 -14.60 -0.26 -13.50
CA PHE A 147 -13.52 -1.17 -13.14
C PHE A 147 -12.22 -0.42 -12.82
N VAL A 148 -11.67 -0.66 -11.64
CA VAL A 148 -10.29 -0.30 -11.28
C VAL A 148 -9.43 -1.55 -11.40
N THR A 149 -8.74 -1.67 -12.51
CA THR A 149 -8.00 -2.88 -12.87
C THR A 149 -6.67 -3.00 -12.15
N SER A 150 -6.18 -4.22 -12.05
CA SER A 150 -4.87 -4.51 -11.47
C SER A 150 -3.74 -3.93 -12.31
N ALA A 151 -2.76 -3.30 -11.66
CA ALA A 151 -1.54 -2.80 -12.28
C ALA A 151 -0.39 -3.84 -12.27
N ILE A 152 -0.68 -5.12 -12.02
CA ILE A 152 0.32 -6.16 -11.82
C ILE A 152 1.18 -6.40 -13.07
N ASP A 153 0.63 -6.25 -14.27
CA ASP A 153 1.37 -6.40 -15.53
C ASP A 153 2.51 -5.38 -15.64
N ALA A 154 2.21 -4.11 -15.33
CA ALA A 154 3.21 -3.05 -15.31
C ALA A 154 4.24 -3.28 -14.19
N ALA A 155 3.77 -3.64 -12.99
CA ALA A 155 4.62 -3.93 -11.85
C ALA A 155 5.62 -5.05 -12.15
N LEU A 156 5.17 -6.18 -12.68
CA LEU A 156 6.02 -7.31 -13.06
C LEU A 156 7.00 -6.95 -14.18
N THR A 157 6.52 -6.27 -15.22
CA THR A 157 7.36 -5.89 -16.36
C THR A 157 8.51 -5.00 -15.93
N GLU A 158 8.23 -3.96 -15.15
CA GLU A 158 9.25 -3.02 -14.71
C GLU A 158 10.16 -3.61 -13.64
N SER A 159 9.62 -4.39 -12.68
CA SER A 159 10.44 -5.07 -11.67
C SER A 159 11.43 -6.06 -12.27
N THR A 160 10.96 -6.90 -13.20
CA THR A 160 11.84 -7.88 -13.85
C THR A 160 12.94 -7.23 -14.68
N GLY A 161 12.70 -6.03 -15.23
CA GLY A 161 13.71 -5.21 -15.88
C GLY A 161 14.81 -4.68 -14.95
N LEU A 162 14.56 -4.64 -13.63
CA LEU A 162 15.55 -4.23 -12.63
C LEU A 162 16.44 -5.39 -12.13
N TYR A 163 15.93 -6.61 -12.15
CA TYR A 163 16.63 -7.77 -11.53
C TYR A 163 18.06 -7.99 -12.04
N PRO A 164 18.39 -7.84 -13.35
CA PRO A 164 19.77 -8.02 -13.81
C PRO A 164 20.78 -7.05 -13.18
N ARG A 165 20.30 -5.87 -12.72
CA ARG A 165 21.14 -4.87 -12.04
C ARG A 165 21.17 -5.06 -10.54
N MET A 166 20.06 -5.50 -9.95
CA MET A 166 19.92 -5.70 -8.52
C MET A 166 20.50 -7.04 -8.06
N LEU A 167 20.30 -8.08 -8.84
CA LEU A 167 20.65 -9.47 -8.54
C LEU A 167 21.35 -10.10 -9.77
N PRO A 168 22.61 -9.70 -10.09
CA PRO A 168 23.27 -10.09 -11.33
C PRO A 168 23.48 -11.61 -11.50
N ASP A 169 23.54 -12.32 -10.39
CA ASP A 169 23.74 -13.78 -10.38
C ASP A 169 22.42 -14.58 -10.34
N LEU A 170 21.27 -13.90 -10.46
CA LEU A 170 19.95 -14.55 -10.42
C LEU A 170 19.75 -15.45 -11.64
N GLU A 171 19.44 -16.71 -11.39
CA GLU A 171 19.13 -17.71 -12.43
C GLU A 171 17.71 -18.28 -12.29
N ARG A 172 17.15 -18.30 -11.07
CA ARG A 172 15.88 -18.97 -10.78
C ARG A 172 14.95 -18.09 -9.96
N ILE A 173 13.67 -18.12 -10.31
CA ILE A 173 12.59 -17.47 -9.53
C ILE A 173 11.59 -18.56 -9.14
N TYR A 174 11.34 -18.68 -7.84
CA TYR A 174 10.33 -19.56 -7.27
C TYR A 174 9.09 -18.74 -6.94
N LEU A 175 8.01 -18.97 -7.69
CA LEU A 175 6.71 -18.38 -7.37
C LEU A 175 6.04 -19.21 -6.29
N VAL A 176 5.62 -18.54 -5.20
CA VAL A 176 4.97 -19.18 -4.05
C VAL A 176 3.54 -18.69 -3.96
N GLY A 177 2.58 -19.61 -3.84
CA GLY A 177 1.16 -19.32 -3.67
C GLY A 177 0.46 -20.36 -2.81
N GLY A 178 -0.72 -20.00 -2.30
CA GLY A 178 -1.57 -20.90 -1.52
C GLY A 178 -2.29 -21.95 -2.36
N ALA A 179 -3.24 -22.65 -1.71
CA ALA A 179 -4.02 -23.73 -2.29
C ALA A 179 -5.46 -23.33 -2.66
N GLY A 180 -5.88 -22.12 -2.30
CA GLY A 180 -7.22 -21.62 -2.59
C GLY A 180 -7.45 -21.40 -4.08
N ALA A 181 -8.72 -21.31 -4.49
CA ALA A 181 -9.08 -21.01 -5.87
C ALA A 181 -8.56 -19.62 -6.31
N GLY A 182 -8.69 -18.62 -5.44
CA GLY A 182 -8.12 -17.29 -5.63
C GLY A 182 -6.60 -17.33 -5.75
N ASP A 183 -5.91 -18.08 -4.86
CA ASP A 183 -4.45 -18.26 -4.91
C ASP A 183 -4.01 -18.84 -6.26
N ALA A 184 -4.72 -19.87 -6.76
CA ALA A 184 -4.44 -20.50 -8.04
C ALA A 184 -4.66 -19.52 -9.21
N ALA A 185 -5.69 -18.70 -9.17
CA ALA A 185 -5.96 -17.67 -10.18
C ALA A 185 -4.82 -16.65 -10.27
N TYR A 186 -4.38 -16.10 -9.12
CA TYR A 186 -3.24 -15.20 -9.06
C TYR A 186 -1.94 -15.86 -9.53
N MET A 187 -1.64 -17.07 -9.07
CA MET A 187 -0.47 -17.83 -9.52
C MET A 187 -0.45 -17.99 -11.05
N ASN A 188 -1.57 -18.38 -11.64
CA ASN A 188 -1.69 -18.54 -13.09
C ASN A 188 -1.50 -17.22 -13.84
N ARG A 189 -2.04 -16.12 -13.31
CA ARG A 189 -1.85 -14.77 -13.88
C ARG A 189 -0.40 -14.37 -13.87
N TYR A 190 0.31 -14.52 -12.74
CA TYR A 190 1.74 -14.20 -12.64
C TYR A 190 2.58 -15.04 -13.60
N LEU A 191 2.34 -16.35 -13.64
CA LEU A 191 3.04 -17.24 -14.56
C LEU A 191 2.81 -16.87 -16.03
N LYS A 192 1.58 -16.50 -16.39
CA LYS A 192 1.24 -16.04 -17.75
C LYS A 192 2.05 -14.81 -18.13
N ILE A 193 2.06 -13.78 -17.27
CA ILE A 193 2.81 -12.52 -17.51
C ILE A 193 4.31 -12.80 -17.60
N LEU A 194 4.89 -13.48 -16.61
CA LEU A 194 6.32 -13.75 -16.56
C LEU A 194 6.82 -14.59 -17.75
N ARG A 195 6.03 -15.57 -18.22
CA ARG A 195 6.35 -16.35 -19.42
C ARG A 195 6.30 -15.49 -20.70
N GLN A 196 5.38 -14.52 -20.78
CA GLN A 196 5.32 -13.61 -21.93
C GLN A 196 6.51 -12.66 -22.00
N LEU A 197 7.11 -12.31 -20.85
CA LEU A 197 8.30 -11.46 -20.77
C LEU A 197 9.59 -12.15 -21.25
N GLN A 198 9.58 -13.47 -21.48
CA GLN A 198 10.73 -14.25 -21.97
C GLN A 198 12.01 -13.98 -21.16
N LEU A 199 11.89 -13.97 -19.84
CA LEU A 199 12.98 -13.67 -18.92
C LEU A 199 14.09 -14.73 -19.02
N PRO A 200 15.37 -14.35 -18.75
CA PRO A 200 16.49 -15.29 -18.76
C PRO A 200 16.55 -16.18 -17.50
N TYR A 201 15.48 -16.24 -16.71
CA TYR A 201 15.37 -16.95 -15.45
C TYR A 201 14.53 -18.22 -15.60
N GLU A 202 14.93 -19.27 -14.91
CA GLU A 202 14.09 -20.46 -14.73
C GLU A 202 12.94 -20.12 -13.76
N LEU A 203 11.70 -20.35 -14.21
CA LEU A 203 10.50 -20.11 -13.40
C LEU A 203 9.98 -21.42 -12.82
N ASN A 204 9.98 -21.51 -11.51
CA ASN A 204 9.45 -22.63 -10.75
C ASN A 204 8.22 -22.16 -9.95
N SER A 205 7.20 -23.01 -9.80
CA SER A 205 6.02 -22.67 -8.99
C SER A 205 5.84 -23.68 -7.86
N LEU A 206 5.64 -23.15 -6.66
CA LEU A 206 5.34 -23.90 -5.45
C LEU A 206 3.99 -23.43 -4.91
N SER A 207 3.00 -24.29 -4.97
CA SER A 207 1.65 -23.98 -4.46
C SER A 207 1.12 -25.12 -3.61
N GLY A 208 0.22 -24.79 -2.70
CA GLY A 208 -0.45 -25.78 -1.86
C GLY A 208 0.43 -26.45 -0.81
N LEU A 209 1.63 -25.95 -0.53
CA LEU A 209 2.46 -26.43 0.59
C LEU A 209 2.04 -25.72 1.88
N THR A 210 2.25 -26.35 3.03
CA THR A 210 2.20 -25.64 4.32
C THR A 210 3.39 -24.69 4.46
N PRO A 211 3.32 -23.67 5.35
CA PRO A 211 4.46 -22.77 5.57
C PRO A 211 5.78 -23.50 5.91
N ASP A 212 5.71 -24.54 6.73
CA ASP A 212 6.91 -25.31 7.12
C ASP A 212 7.49 -26.12 5.96
N GLU A 213 6.63 -26.69 5.12
CA GLU A 213 7.04 -27.39 3.89
C GLU A 213 7.68 -26.42 2.88
N LEU A 214 7.12 -25.19 2.75
CA LEU A 214 7.71 -24.14 1.90
C LEU A 214 9.11 -23.75 2.36
N ILE A 215 9.33 -23.54 3.65
CA ILE A 215 10.63 -23.20 4.21
C ILE A 215 11.62 -24.35 3.96
N ALA A 216 11.21 -25.61 4.22
CA ALA A 216 12.06 -26.78 4.02
C ALA A 216 12.49 -26.93 2.55
N GLU A 217 11.57 -26.78 1.60
CA GLU A 217 11.82 -26.85 0.17
C GLU A 217 12.76 -25.72 -0.28
N LEU A 218 12.44 -24.47 0.05
CA LEU A 218 13.19 -23.30 -0.37
C LEU A 218 14.55 -23.13 0.32
N SER A 219 14.75 -23.74 1.48
CA SER A 219 16.07 -23.78 2.14
C SER A 219 17.09 -24.66 1.41
N SER A 220 16.64 -25.53 0.50
CA SER A 220 17.47 -26.45 -0.27
C SER A 220 17.80 -25.94 -1.68
N VAL A 221 17.21 -24.84 -2.12
CA VAL A 221 17.41 -24.31 -3.47
C VAL A 221 18.78 -23.62 -3.62
N PRO A 222 19.31 -23.51 -4.85
CA PRO A 222 20.59 -22.85 -5.09
C PRO A 222 20.61 -21.38 -4.67
N PRO A 223 21.75 -20.83 -4.24
CA PRO A 223 21.85 -19.45 -3.74
C PRO A 223 21.59 -18.37 -4.80
N ASN A 224 21.71 -18.70 -6.09
CA ASN A 224 21.36 -17.84 -7.22
C ASN A 224 19.85 -17.87 -7.56
N SER A 225 19.03 -18.04 -6.54
CA SER A 225 17.57 -18.08 -6.61
C SER A 225 16.94 -16.90 -5.90
N ALA A 226 15.71 -16.58 -6.26
CA ALA A 226 14.85 -15.65 -5.54
C ALA A 226 13.43 -16.22 -5.39
N VAL A 227 12.72 -15.77 -4.38
CA VAL A 227 11.30 -16.11 -4.15
C VAL A 227 10.43 -14.94 -4.51
N MET A 228 9.31 -15.19 -5.17
CA MET A 228 8.28 -14.22 -5.44
C MET A 228 6.95 -14.75 -4.87
N THR A 229 6.37 -14.06 -3.88
CA THR A 229 5.11 -14.48 -3.31
C THR A 229 3.93 -13.87 -4.07
N THR A 230 2.97 -14.71 -4.45
CA THR A 230 1.66 -14.28 -4.95
C THR A 230 0.71 -14.11 -3.77
N THR A 231 -0.52 -14.61 -3.83
CA THR A 231 -1.40 -14.73 -2.67
C THR A 231 -1.19 -16.08 -2.00
N TYR A 232 -1.43 -16.12 -0.67
CA TYR A 232 -1.33 -17.34 0.13
C TYR A 232 -2.41 -17.26 1.22
N ASP A 233 -3.64 -17.47 0.81
CA ASP A 233 -4.79 -17.32 1.71
C ASP A 233 -5.19 -18.64 2.37
N LEU A 234 -4.95 -19.78 1.69
CA LEU A 234 -5.16 -21.12 2.23
C LEU A 234 -3.93 -22.00 2.01
N ASP A 235 -3.60 -22.86 2.97
CA ASP A 235 -2.67 -23.96 2.74
C ASP A 235 -3.39 -25.21 2.18
N ARG A 236 -2.65 -26.28 1.89
CA ARG A 236 -3.22 -27.56 1.39
C ARG A 236 -4.16 -28.28 2.39
N LEU A 237 -4.12 -27.86 3.65
CA LEU A 237 -4.99 -28.39 4.71
C LEU A 237 -6.28 -27.58 4.85
N GLY A 238 -6.43 -26.52 4.04
CA GLY A 238 -7.54 -25.56 4.14
C GLY A 238 -7.41 -24.59 5.32
N THR A 239 -6.20 -24.47 5.90
CA THR A 239 -5.94 -23.51 6.99
C THR A 239 -5.80 -22.11 6.41
N PRO A 240 -6.59 -21.13 6.87
CA PRO A 240 -6.45 -19.75 6.39
C PRO A 240 -5.21 -19.10 6.96
N PHE A 241 -4.50 -18.34 6.08
CA PHE A 241 -3.33 -17.58 6.44
C PHE A 241 -3.44 -16.13 5.97
N ARG A 242 -2.63 -15.27 6.58
CA ARG A 242 -2.36 -13.93 6.05
C ARG A 242 -1.18 -14.02 5.10
N SER A 243 -1.37 -13.74 3.83
CA SER A 243 -0.32 -13.80 2.80
C SER A 243 0.95 -13.06 3.19
N LEU A 244 0.86 -11.93 3.91
CA LEU A 244 2.04 -11.18 4.38
C LEU A 244 2.89 -11.92 5.42
N LEU A 245 2.28 -12.76 6.27
CA LEU A 245 3.05 -13.58 7.23
C LEU A 245 3.91 -14.63 6.52
N ILE A 246 3.50 -15.11 5.35
CA ILE A 246 4.33 -15.98 4.53
C ILE A 246 5.54 -15.21 4.00
N THR A 247 5.33 -13.99 3.46
CA THR A 247 6.42 -13.12 3.02
C THR A 247 7.42 -12.85 4.15
N GLU A 248 6.92 -12.54 5.35
CA GLU A 248 7.75 -12.28 6.54
C GLU A 248 8.56 -13.52 6.94
N ARG A 249 7.93 -14.70 7.01
CA ARG A 249 8.62 -15.96 7.32
C ARG A 249 9.70 -16.29 6.30
N LEU A 250 9.37 -16.22 5.01
CA LEU A 250 10.31 -16.48 3.92
C LEU A 250 11.51 -15.53 3.99
N SER A 251 11.26 -14.24 4.22
CA SER A 251 12.32 -13.25 4.34
C SER A 251 13.22 -13.47 5.55
N ASN A 252 12.67 -13.89 6.68
CA ASN A 252 13.44 -14.10 7.91
C ASN A 252 14.20 -15.44 7.94
N GLU A 253 13.61 -16.49 7.36
CA GLU A 253 14.12 -17.86 7.48
C GLU A 253 15.00 -18.31 6.29
N LEU A 254 14.91 -17.62 5.13
CA LEU A 254 15.68 -17.98 3.93
C LEU A 254 16.90 -17.08 3.74
N GLU A 255 17.96 -17.66 3.15
CA GLU A 255 19.18 -16.93 2.75
C GLU A 255 19.09 -16.34 1.32
N ILE A 256 17.99 -16.55 0.61
CA ILE A 256 17.73 -16.01 -0.72
C ILE A 256 16.72 -14.86 -0.65
N PRO A 257 16.77 -13.90 -1.61
CA PRO A 257 15.91 -12.73 -1.58
C PRO A 257 14.45 -13.06 -1.85
N VAL A 258 13.55 -12.34 -1.17
CA VAL A 258 12.11 -12.34 -1.45
C VAL A 258 11.78 -11.08 -2.26
N LEU A 259 11.21 -11.26 -3.45
CA LEU A 259 10.81 -10.19 -4.38
C LEU A 259 9.39 -9.72 -4.06
N ALA A 260 9.17 -8.42 -4.09
CA ALA A 260 7.85 -7.84 -3.82
C ALA A 260 7.06 -7.58 -5.09
N MET A 261 5.73 -7.73 -5.00
CA MET A 261 4.77 -7.39 -6.05
C MET A 261 3.75 -6.34 -5.59
N SER A 262 3.63 -6.15 -4.27
CA SER A 262 2.74 -5.14 -3.67
C SER A 262 3.43 -4.43 -2.51
N ASP A 263 3.03 -3.19 -2.25
CA ASP A 263 3.62 -2.34 -1.21
C ASP A 263 3.60 -2.95 0.21
N PRO A 264 2.59 -3.72 0.67
CA PRO A 264 2.64 -4.30 2.01
C PRO A 264 3.73 -5.36 2.21
N GLN A 265 4.23 -5.96 1.11
CA GLN A 265 5.30 -6.96 1.20
C GLN A 265 6.66 -6.35 1.57
N ILE A 266 6.85 -5.03 1.34
CA ILE A 266 8.11 -4.35 1.63
C ILE A 266 8.41 -4.33 3.14
N PRO A 267 7.52 -3.82 4.02
CA PRO A 267 7.77 -3.90 5.46
C PRO A 267 7.76 -5.35 6.01
N ALA A 268 7.14 -6.30 5.29
CA ALA A 268 7.20 -7.73 5.62
C ALA A 268 8.54 -8.40 5.22
N GLY A 269 9.51 -7.63 4.71
CA GLY A 269 10.88 -8.09 4.47
C GLY A 269 11.18 -8.47 3.02
N ALA A 270 10.30 -8.21 2.07
CA ALA A 270 10.65 -8.34 0.66
C ALA A 270 11.60 -7.21 0.22
N ILE A 271 12.50 -7.47 -0.74
CA ILE A 271 13.48 -6.49 -1.22
C ILE A 271 12.82 -5.27 -1.85
N GLY A 272 11.81 -5.51 -2.68
CA GLY A 272 11.14 -4.45 -3.43
C GLY A 272 11.22 -4.61 -4.94
N GLY A 273 10.78 -3.57 -5.62
CA GLY A 273 10.66 -3.48 -7.07
C GLY A 273 9.70 -2.36 -7.46
N ASN A 274 9.17 -2.42 -8.67
CA ASN A 274 7.97 -1.69 -9.03
C ASN A 274 6.78 -2.49 -8.52
N VAL A 275 6.05 -1.97 -7.56
CA VAL A 275 5.00 -2.71 -6.84
C VAL A 275 3.63 -2.05 -7.03
N THR A 276 2.58 -2.86 -7.00
CA THR A 276 1.22 -2.33 -6.93
C THR A 276 1.01 -1.64 -5.58
N SER A 277 0.33 -0.49 -5.59
CA SER A 277 0.18 0.36 -4.41
C SER A 277 -1.28 0.39 -3.94
N ILE A 278 -1.51 -0.04 -2.70
CA ILE A 278 -2.82 0.03 -2.04
C ILE A 278 -3.32 1.48 -2.02
N ASP A 279 -2.43 2.42 -1.70
CA ASP A 279 -2.77 3.85 -1.68
C ASP A 279 -3.17 4.39 -3.06
N ALA A 280 -2.56 3.89 -4.13
CA ALA A 280 -2.95 4.28 -5.49
C ALA A 280 -4.36 3.77 -5.84
N TYR A 281 -4.68 2.53 -5.45
CA TYR A 281 -6.04 1.99 -5.60
C TYR A 281 -7.06 2.77 -4.77
N ALA A 282 -6.75 3.08 -3.53
CA ALA A 282 -7.63 3.85 -2.66
C ALA A 282 -7.88 5.27 -3.22
N ARG A 283 -6.83 5.96 -3.70
CA ARG A 283 -6.98 7.28 -4.36
C ARG A 283 -7.82 7.20 -5.62
N LYS A 284 -7.58 6.21 -6.49
CA LYS A 284 -8.37 6.03 -7.70
C LYS A 284 -9.83 5.75 -7.37
N THR A 285 -10.11 4.92 -6.38
CA THR A 285 -11.46 4.65 -5.90
C THR A 285 -12.11 5.90 -5.33
N GLN A 286 -11.40 6.70 -4.54
CA GLN A 286 -11.89 7.95 -3.97
C GLN A 286 -12.22 8.99 -5.07
N GLU A 287 -11.39 9.13 -6.11
CA GLU A 287 -11.67 9.98 -7.28
C GLU A 287 -12.98 9.58 -7.97
N LEU A 288 -13.20 8.27 -8.14
CA LEU A 288 -14.42 7.74 -8.76
C LEU A 288 -15.65 7.96 -7.88
N ILE A 289 -15.53 7.73 -6.58
CA ILE A 289 -16.60 8.02 -5.61
C ILE A 289 -17.00 9.49 -5.72
N GLN A 290 -16.03 10.41 -5.73
CA GLN A 290 -16.29 11.84 -5.83
C GLN A 290 -16.94 12.21 -7.17
N ALA A 291 -16.50 11.62 -8.27
CA ALA A 291 -17.11 11.83 -9.59
C ALA A 291 -18.58 11.36 -9.64
N ILE A 292 -18.85 10.18 -9.05
CA ILE A 292 -20.22 9.63 -8.96
C ILE A 292 -21.12 10.53 -8.09
N VAL A 293 -20.64 10.96 -6.93
CA VAL A 293 -21.39 11.81 -6.00
C VAL A 293 -21.68 13.21 -6.61
N ALA A 294 -20.73 13.73 -7.39
CA ALA A 294 -20.88 15.02 -8.09
C ALA A 294 -21.71 14.94 -9.38
N ASP A 295 -22.18 13.75 -9.77
CA ASP A 295 -22.87 13.49 -11.07
C ASP A 295 -22.05 14.00 -12.28
N ALA A 296 -20.71 13.96 -12.17
CA ALA A 296 -19.79 14.55 -13.14
C ALA A 296 -19.62 13.72 -14.43
N GLY A 297 -20.49 12.72 -14.62
CA GLY A 297 -20.42 11.77 -15.73
C GLY A 297 -19.82 10.43 -15.30
N PHE A 298 -20.35 9.37 -15.86
CA PHE A 298 -19.97 7.99 -15.55
C PHE A 298 -19.04 7.47 -16.65
N VAL A 299 -17.77 7.17 -16.28
CA VAL A 299 -16.79 6.60 -17.21
C VAL A 299 -16.76 5.09 -16.99
N THR A 300 -17.14 4.33 -18.03
CA THR A 300 -17.18 2.86 -17.95
C THR A 300 -15.90 2.18 -18.45
N GLU A 301 -14.96 2.95 -19.01
CA GLU A 301 -13.68 2.36 -19.44
C GLU A 301 -12.86 1.92 -18.22
N PRO A 302 -12.31 0.70 -18.25
CA PRO A 302 -11.46 0.19 -17.16
C PRO A 302 -10.24 1.09 -16.94
N MET A 303 -9.96 1.43 -15.69
CA MET A 303 -8.84 2.29 -15.29
C MET A 303 -7.85 1.51 -14.44
N SER A 304 -6.56 1.59 -14.78
CA SER A 304 -5.51 1.00 -13.94
C SER A 304 -5.10 1.96 -12.82
N ALA A 305 -4.88 1.43 -11.64
CA ALA A 305 -4.17 2.15 -10.58
C ALA A 305 -2.67 2.21 -10.91
N GLY A 306 -1.96 3.17 -10.31
CA GLY A 306 -0.52 3.31 -10.51
C GLY A 306 0.30 2.26 -9.73
N THR A 307 1.57 2.20 -10.10
CA THR A 307 2.60 1.44 -9.38
C THR A 307 3.65 2.39 -8.81
N ASN A 308 4.43 1.93 -7.84
CA ASN A 308 5.50 2.70 -7.22
C ASN A 308 6.78 1.87 -7.12
N PHE A 309 7.94 2.51 -7.30
CA PHE A 309 9.22 1.90 -6.96
C PHE A 309 9.46 1.98 -5.46
N LEU A 310 9.27 0.85 -4.76
CA LEU A 310 9.44 0.73 -3.32
C LEU A 310 10.46 -0.35 -2.99
N PHE A 311 11.36 -0.06 -2.06
CA PHE A 311 12.43 -0.97 -1.66
C PHE A 311 12.58 -1.00 -0.14
N ASN A 312 13.08 -2.11 0.39
CA ASN A 312 13.41 -2.29 1.79
C ASN A 312 14.91 -2.07 2.01
N GLY A 313 15.29 -1.02 2.74
CA GLY A 313 16.69 -0.64 2.97
C GLY A 313 17.50 -1.72 3.68
N GLU A 314 16.91 -2.40 4.66
CA GLU A 314 17.57 -3.50 5.39
C GLU A 314 17.85 -4.69 4.46
N GLN A 315 16.92 -5.03 3.58
CA GLN A 315 17.08 -6.12 2.61
C GLN A 315 18.07 -5.76 1.49
N LEU A 316 18.07 -4.50 1.04
CA LEU A 316 19.10 -4.02 0.12
C LEU A 316 20.51 -4.18 0.72
N ASP A 317 20.69 -3.83 2.00
CA ASP A 317 21.96 -3.99 2.70
C ASP A 317 22.32 -5.46 2.89
N ARG A 318 21.35 -6.30 3.29
CA ARG A 318 21.53 -7.75 3.49
C ARG A 318 22.03 -8.46 2.23
N PHE A 319 21.49 -8.11 1.07
CA PHE A 319 21.86 -8.73 -0.22
C PHE A 319 22.89 -7.91 -1.00
N GLY A 320 23.49 -6.88 -0.41
CA GLY A 320 24.57 -6.09 -1.03
C GLY A 320 24.12 -5.28 -2.25
N ILE A 321 22.83 -4.92 -2.35
CA ILE A 321 22.27 -4.20 -3.48
C ILE A 321 22.54 -2.71 -3.33
N SER A 322 23.29 -2.13 -4.28
CA SER A 322 23.60 -0.70 -4.28
C SER A 322 22.36 0.15 -4.61
N ARG A 323 22.14 1.24 -3.86
CA ARG A 323 21.08 2.22 -4.16
C ARG A 323 21.25 2.86 -5.54
N SER A 324 22.47 2.91 -6.07
CA SER A 324 22.76 3.50 -7.38
C SER A 324 22.16 2.73 -8.58
N VAL A 325 21.74 1.49 -8.39
CA VAL A 325 21.08 0.69 -9.44
C VAL A 325 19.58 0.88 -9.47
N LEU A 326 19.01 1.52 -8.44
CA LEU A 326 17.58 1.78 -8.30
C LEU A 326 17.13 2.95 -9.18
N PRO A 327 15.88 2.99 -9.64
CA PRO A 327 15.31 4.16 -10.31
C PRO A 327 15.33 5.43 -9.45
N GLU A 328 15.45 6.60 -10.09
CA GLU A 328 15.55 7.89 -9.38
C GLU A 328 14.38 8.22 -8.46
N ASN A 329 13.17 7.76 -8.81
CA ASN A 329 11.95 8.00 -8.04
C ASN A 329 11.66 6.89 -7.00
N SER A 330 12.66 6.11 -6.63
CA SER A 330 12.49 5.03 -5.66
C SER A 330 12.29 5.56 -4.24
N VAL A 331 11.33 4.98 -3.52
CA VAL A 331 11.15 5.19 -2.09
C VAL A 331 11.75 4.00 -1.34
N ILE A 332 12.63 4.27 -0.38
CA ILE A 332 13.28 3.25 0.44
C ILE A 332 12.67 3.28 1.84
N LEU A 333 12.02 2.19 2.21
CA LEU A 333 11.48 1.98 3.56
C LEU A 333 12.50 1.23 4.42
N ASN A 334 12.36 1.29 5.74
CA ASN A 334 13.24 0.59 6.70
C ASN A 334 14.73 0.88 6.44
N GLU A 335 15.06 2.13 6.10
CA GLU A 335 16.44 2.50 5.85
C GLU A 335 17.22 2.58 7.16
N THR A 336 18.25 1.74 7.30
CA THR A 336 19.13 1.80 8.47
C THR A 336 19.95 3.10 8.42
N PRO A 337 19.96 3.90 9.51
CA PRO A 337 20.80 5.09 9.58
C PRO A 337 22.26 4.72 9.36
N ASN A 338 22.86 5.23 8.30
CA ASN A 338 24.28 5.03 8.02
C ASN A 338 25.01 6.33 8.19
N ILE A 339 25.74 6.47 9.30
CA ILE A 339 26.46 7.68 9.69
C ILE A 339 27.39 8.19 8.56
N TRP A 340 28.03 7.28 7.83
CA TRP A 340 28.94 7.64 6.73
C TRP A 340 28.20 8.12 5.48
N ARG A 341 27.07 7.50 5.15
CA ARG A 341 26.22 7.91 4.03
C ARG A 341 25.53 9.24 4.33
N ASP A 342 24.97 9.36 5.54
CA ASP A 342 24.10 10.50 5.90
C ASP A 342 24.91 11.73 6.33
N TYR A 343 26.09 11.52 6.94
CA TYR A 343 26.92 12.58 7.52
C TYR A 343 28.38 12.57 7.02
N GLY A 344 28.76 11.69 6.08
CA GLY A 344 30.14 11.57 5.59
C GLY A 344 30.71 12.88 5.09
N ASN A 345 29.91 13.70 4.42
CA ASN A 345 30.29 15.05 3.95
C ASN A 345 30.60 16.04 5.07
N TRP A 346 30.15 15.78 6.29
CA TRP A 346 30.42 16.59 7.49
C TRP A 346 31.49 15.98 8.39
N ILE A 347 31.58 14.66 8.44
CA ILE A 347 32.53 13.92 9.28
C ILE A 347 33.96 14.16 8.81
N LEU A 348 34.23 14.04 7.50
CA LEU A 348 35.57 14.24 6.95
C LEU A 348 36.13 15.66 7.17
N PRO A 349 35.39 16.75 6.88
CA PRO A 349 35.82 18.11 7.22
C PRO A 349 35.96 18.33 8.73
N GLY A 350 35.07 17.75 9.55
CA GLY A 350 35.13 17.82 11.00
C GLY A 350 36.41 17.17 11.57
N LEU A 351 36.75 15.98 11.09
CA LEU A 351 38.01 15.31 11.44
C LEU A 351 39.24 16.10 10.98
N ALA A 352 39.21 16.64 9.77
CA ALA A 352 40.29 17.48 9.27
C ALA A 352 40.50 18.73 10.16
N LEU A 353 39.43 19.36 10.59
CA LEU A 353 39.47 20.51 11.50
C LEU A 353 40.10 20.15 12.85
N ILE A 354 39.71 18.99 13.43
CA ILE A 354 40.28 18.49 14.70
C ILE A 354 41.79 18.24 14.56
N VAL A 355 42.21 17.64 13.44
CA VAL A 355 43.63 17.41 13.15
C VAL A 355 44.41 18.73 13.01
N ILE A 356 43.85 19.70 12.28
CA ILE A 356 44.44 21.03 12.15
C ILE A 356 44.57 21.73 13.50
N GLN A 357 43.51 21.69 14.31
CA GLN A 357 43.56 22.25 15.68
C GLN A 357 44.60 21.55 16.56
N GLY A 358 44.73 20.24 16.43
CA GLY A 358 45.77 19.47 17.12
C GLY A 358 47.22 19.96 16.76
N PHE A 359 47.46 20.14 15.47
CA PHE A 359 48.75 20.69 15.00
C PHE A 359 49.00 22.11 15.48
N LEU A 360 47.97 22.96 15.46
CA LEU A 360 48.11 24.36 15.97
C LEU A 360 48.42 24.36 17.48
N ILE A 361 47.73 23.56 18.23
CA ILE A 361 47.98 23.44 19.72
C ILE A 361 49.40 22.92 19.95
N ALA A 362 49.82 21.86 19.26
CA ALA A 362 51.17 21.32 19.37
C ALA A 362 52.26 22.37 18.99
N GLY A 363 52.02 23.12 17.92
CA GLY A 363 52.92 24.20 17.48
C GLY A 363 53.02 25.35 18.52
N LEU A 364 51.87 25.72 19.11
CA LEU A 364 51.86 26.76 20.15
C LEU A 364 52.58 26.26 21.44
N LEU A 365 52.40 25.01 21.83
CA LEU A 365 53.11 24.42 22.97
C LEU A 365 54.62 24.35 22.72
N ASP A 366 55.05 23.97 21.51
CA ASP A 366 56.49 23.97 21.16
C ASP A 366 57.09 25.40 21.17
N CYS A 367 56.34 26.37 20.66
CA CYS A 367 56.77 27.79 20.72
C CYS A 367 56.89 28.27 22.15
N CYS A 368 55.87 28.04 23.02
CA CYS A 368 55.89 28.41 24.44
C CYS A 368 57.03 27.72 25.20
N THR A 369 57.34 26.46 24.90
CA THR A 369 58.42 25.73 25.55
C THR A 369 59.79 26.25 25.12
N ARG A 370 59.98 26.64 23.86
CA ARG A 370 61.21 27.29 23.35
C ARG A 370 61.42 28.67 24.00
N ASP A 371 60.39 29.51 24.04
CA ASP A 371 60.44 30.82 24.68
C ASP A 371 60.80 30.73 26.19
N ALA A 372 60.23 29.71 26.90
CA ALA A 372 60.54 29.44 28.31
C ALA A 372 62.00 28.98 28.51
N ILE A 373 62.49 28.12 27.62
CA ILE A 373 63.90 27.66 27.64
C ILE A 373 64.83 28.81 27.33
N ASP A 374 64.54 29.64 26.33
CA ASP A 374 65.34 30.81 25.96
C ASP A 374 65.36 31.85 27.10
N PHE A 375 64.22 32.02 27.80
CA PHE A 375 64.17 32.92 28.97
C PHE A 375 65.02 32.38 30.14
N LEU A 376 65.03 31.07 30.39
CA LEU A 376 65.84 30.45 31.46
C LEU A 376 67.33 30.40 31.12
N LEU A 377 67.73 30.39 29.86
CA LEU A 377 69.12 30.35 29.39
C LEU A 377 69.72 31.73 29.17
N LYS A 378 68.99 32.86 29.32
CA LYS A 378 69.56 34.20 29.29
C LYS A 378 70.46 34.42 30.48
N PRO A 379 71.80 34.65 30.28
CA PRO A 379 72.69 34.93 31.41
C PRO A 379 72.29 36.28 32.06
N SER A 380 72.08 36.26 33.36
CA SER A 380 71.94 37.49 34.14
C SER A 380 73.31 38.16 34.24
N TRP A 381 73.68 38.99 33.28
CA TRP A 381 74.79 39.89 33.47
C TRP A 381 74.29 41.02 34.37
N ASN A 382 74.67 40.91 35.64
CA ASN A 382 74.59 42.01 36.57
C ASN A 382 75.72 42.97 36.27
N GLU A 383 75.44 44.07 35.64
CA GLU A 383 76.40 45.24 35.66
C GLU A 383 76.21 45.98 36.98
N SER A 384 77.10 45.66 37.89
CA SER A 384 77.41 46.54 38.98
C SER A 384 78.67 47.34 38.61
N ILE A 385 78.50 48.61 38.37
CA ILE A 385 79.42 49.65 38.70
C ILE A 385 78.68 50.95 38.98
#